data_f9f05d07c61a55536281b8c1546271b4
#
_entry.id   f9f05d07c61a55536281b8c1546271b4
#
_cell.length_a   1.000
_cell.length_b   1.000
_cell.length_c   1.000
_cell.angle_alpha   90.00
_cell.angle_beta   90.00
_cell.angle_gamma   90.00
#
_symmetry.space_group_name_H-M   'P 1'
#
loop_
_entity.id
_entity.type
_entity.pdbx_description
1 polymer ?
#
loop_
_entity_poly.entity_id
_entity_poly.type
_entity_poly.pdbx_seq_one_letter_code
_entity_poly.pdbx_strand_id
1 'polypeptide(L)'
;MNQRTILEDVRAGILSIEAAEARLRELQVVDLGYAQVDLHRRERCGFPEVIFCEGKTPEHVEGVVRELRSAGQDCLATRVNDRQAEHLRHCFPDADQDRIGRTFWLPVKTDKPAAL
;
A
#
# COMPACT_ATOMS: atom_id res chain seq x y z
N MET A 1 -8.84 17.17 8.07
CA MET A 1 -9.82 17.38 6.96
C MET A 1 -10.11 16.01 6.36
N ASN A 2 -11.36 15.63 6.28
CA ASN A 2 -11.75 14.35 5.68
C ASN A 2 -12.35 14.57 4.29
N GLN A 3 -12.60 13.47 3.58
CA GLN A 3 -13.15 13.51 2.23
C GLN A 3 -14.47 14.29 2.15
N ARG A 4 -15.35 14.11 3.12
CA ARG A 4 -16.64 14.77 3.15
C ARG A 4 -16.51 16.29 3.25
N THR A 5 -15.61 16.77 4.11
CA THR A 5 -15.36 18.20 4.28
C THR A 5 -14.85 18.81 2.97
N ILE A 6 -13.97 18.11 2.27
CA ILE A 6 -13.45 18.56 0.97
C ILE A 6 -14.60 18.70 -0.04
N LEU A 7 -15.46 17.70 -0.11
CA LEU A 7 -16.59 17.73 -1.04
C LEU A 7 -17.61 18.80 -0.68
N GLU A 8 -17.85 19.03 0.60
CA GLU A 8 -18.74 20.10 1.06
C GLU A 8 -18.19 21.48 0.69
N ASP A 9 -16.88 21.67 0.82
CA ASP A 9 -16.21 22.93 0.45
C ASP A 9 -16.30 23.20 -1.06
N VAL A 10 -16.19 22.17 -1.88
CA VAL A 10 -16.41 22.31 -3.33
C VAL A 10 -17.83 22.72 -3.62
N ARG A 11 -18.81 22.07 -2.97
CA ARG A 11 -20.22 22.40 -3.14
C ARG A 11 -20.52 23.85 -2.73
N ALA A 12 -19.89 24.31 -1.67
CA ALA A 12 -20.09 25.67 -1.16
C ALA A 12 -19.32 26.73 -1.98
N GLY A 13 -18.51 26.32 -2.95
CA GLY A 13 -17.72 27.25 -3.76
C GLY A 13 -16.48 27.78 -3.06
N ILE A 14 -16.12 27.22 -1.90
CA ILE A 14 -14.93 27.63 -1.12
C ILE A 14 -13.67 27.03 -1.71
N LEU A 15 -13.76 25.85 -2.31
CA LEU A 15 -12.63 25.09 -2.82
C LEU A 15 -12.87 24.76 -4.30
N SER A 16 -11.85 25.00 -5.14
CA SER A 16 -11.93 24.61 -6.55
C SER A 16 -11.85 23.09 -6.71
N ILE A 17 -12.34 22.58 -7.84
CA ILE A 17 -12.28 21.14 -8.15
C ILE A 17 -10.82 20.68 -8.19
N GLU A 18 -9.92 21.47 -8.79
CA GLU A 18 -8.52 21.13 -8.91
C GLU A 18 -7.83 21.06 -7.54
N ALA A 19 -8.14 22.01 -6.66
CA ALA A 19 -7.63 21.99 -5.28
C ALA A 19 -8.19 20.81 -4.49
N ALA A 20 -9.46 20.48 -4.70
CA ALA A 20 -10.10 19.33 -4.06
C ALA A 20 -9.45 18.03 -4.50
N GLU A 21 -9.16 17.87 -5.79
CA GLU A 21 -8.47 16.67 -6.29
C GLU A 21 -7.10 16.50 -5.62
N ALA A 22 -6.34 17.58 -5.47
CA ALA A 22 -5.04 17.53 -4.82
C ALA A 22 -5.17 17.08 -3.36
N ARG A 23 -6.14 17.60 -2.63
CA ARG A 23 -6.37 17.22 -1.23
C ARG A 23 -6.86 15.80 -1.07
N LEU A 24 -7.71 15.33 -1.99
CA LEU A 24 -8.16 13.94 -1.97
C LEU A 24 -7.01 12.97 -2.21
N ARG A 25 -6.05 13.32 -3.08
CA ARG A 25 -4.86 12.50 -3.29
C ARG A 25 -4.00 12.41 -2.04
N GLU A 26 -3.85 13.50 -1.29
CA GLU A 26 -3.09 13.51 -0.03
C GLU A 26 -3.70 12.54 0.99
N LEU A 27 -5.04 12.41 1.02
CA LEU A 27 -5.71 11.47 1.91
C LEU A 27 -5.48 10.00 1.54
N GLN A 28 -5.00 9.73 0.31
CA GLN A 28 -4.74 8.38 -0.17
C GLN A 28 -3.30 7.92 0.12
N VAL A 29 -2.47 8.80 0.65
CA VAL A 29 -1.08 8.49 0.99
C VAL A 29 -0.94 8.45 2.49
N VAL A 30 -0.40 7.35 3.01
CA VAL A 30 -0.11 7.19 4.44
C VAL A 30 1.38 7.38 4.66
N ASP A 31 1.73 8.31 5.56
CA ASP A 31 3.11 8.55 5.96
C ASP A 31 3.40 7.79 7.24
N LEU A 32 4.26 6.78 7.17
CA LEU A 32 4.66 5.96 8.30
C LEU A 32 5.92 6.50 9.01
N GLY A 33 6.42 7.67 8.60
CA GLY A 33 7.63 8.29 9.14
C GLY A 33 8.90 7.83 8.45
N TYR A 34 8.95 6.58 7.96
CA TYR A 34 10.06 6.01 7.21
C TYR A 34 9.70 5.67 5.76
N ALA A 35 8.43 5.73 5.42
CA ALA A 35 7.92 5.46 4.08
C ALA A 35 6.55 6.10 3.90
N GLN A 36 6.25 6.49 2.69
CA GLN A 36 4.91 6.92 2.30
C GLN A 36 4.26 5.79 1.48
N VAL A 37 3.01 5.46 1.80
CA VAL A 37 2.28 4.36 1.16
C VAL A 37 1.10 4.92 0.40
N ASP A 38 1.08 4.69 -0.92
CA ASP A 38 -0.04 5.07 -1.78
C ASP A 38 -1.07 3.95 -1.78
N LEU A 39 -2.11 4.10 -0.96
CA LEU A 39 -3.13 3.07 -0.77
C LEU A 39 -4.05 2.87 -1.98
N HIS A 40 -4.03 3.77 -2.93
CA HIS A 40 -4.93 3.72 -4.09
C HIS A 40 -4.19 3.58 -5.42
N ARG A 41 -2.91 3.19 -5.39
CA ARG A 41 -2.11 3.04 -6.59
C ARG A 41 -2.73 2.08 -7.59
N ARG A 42 -3.28 0.94 -7.12
CA ARG A 42 -3.90 -0.07 -8.00
C ARG A 42 -5.10 0.51 -8.75
N GLU A 43 -5.95 1.25 -8.06
CA GLU A 43 -7.13 1.86 -8.67
C GLU A 43 -6.75 2.90 -9.71
N ARG A 44 -5.68 3.66 -9.44
CA ARG A 44 -5.22 4.73 -10.32
C ARG A 44 -4.41 4.24 -11.50
N CYS A 45 -3.54 3.24 -11.28
CA CYS A 45 -2.57 2.76 -12.28
C CYS A 45 -2.82 1.33 -12.76
N GLY A 46 -3.74 0.59 -12.14
CA GLY A 46 -4.01 -0.81 -12.46
C GLY A 46 -3.01 -1.81 -11.88
N PHE A 47 -2.00 -1.34 -11.14
CA PHE A 47 -0.97 -2.18 -10.54
C PHE A 47 -0.88 -1.95 -9.04
N PRO A 48 -0.54 -2.99 -8.26
CA PRO A 48 -0.35 -2.85 -6.83
C PRO A 48 0.90 -2.03 -6.50
N GLU A 49 1.00 -1.60 -5.24
CA GLU A 49 2.22 -0.98 -4.72
C GLU A 49 3.35 -2.01 -4.71
N VAL A 50 4.52 -1.60 -5.16
CA VAL A 50 5.73 -2.43 -5.14
C VAL A 50 6.69 -1.88 -4.10
N ILE A 51 7.11 -2.74 -3.16
CA ILE A 51 8.05 -2.37 -2.12
C ILE A 51 9.45 -2.82 -2.53
N PHE A 52 10.38 -1.88 -2.63
CA PHE A 52 11.80 -2.19 -2.81
C PHE A 52 12.43 -2.34 -1.43
N CYS A 53 12.76 -3.57 -1.06
CA CYS A 53 13.20 -3.88 0.31
C CYS A 53 14.67 -3.57 0.57
N GLU A 54 15.47 -3.34 -0.47
CA GLU A 54 16.89 -3.04 -0.32
C GLU A 54 17.08 -1.81 0.58
N GLY A 55 17.93 -1.95 1.60
CA GLY A 55 18.21 -0.87 2.54
C GLY A 55 17.18 -0.65 3.63
N LYS A 56 16.09 -1.42 3.65
CA LYS A 56 15.06 -1.31 4.68
C LYS A 56 15.25 -2.36 5.76
N THR A 57 14.86 -2.03 7.00
CA THR A 57 14.86 -3.02 8.07
C THR A 57 13.65 -3.97 7.89
N PRO A 58 13.73 -5.21 8.44
CA PRO A 58 12.58 -6.11 8.39
C PRO A 58 11.32 -5.51 8.99
N GLU A 59 11.45 -4.74 10.07
CA GLU A 59 10.33 -4.08 10.75
C GLU A 59 9.70 -2.98 9.89
N HIS A 60 10.50 -2.24 9.13
CA HIS A 60 10.00 -1.23 8.21
C HIS A 60 9.20 -1.87 7.08
N VAL A 61 9.70 -2.97 6.52
CA VAL A 61 8.99 -3.71 5.47
C VAL A 61 7.67 -4.26 6.03
N GLU A 62 7.70 -4.83 7.23
CA GLU A 62 6.50 -5.34 7.90
C GLU A 62 5.44 -4.24 8.04
N GLY A 63 5.85 -3.05 8.49
CA GLY A 63 4.92 -1.92 8.67
C GLY A 63 4.20 -1.53 7.38
N VAL A 64 4.93 -1.47 6.27
CA VAL A 64 4.36 -1.16 4.96
C VAL A 64 3.39 -2.25 4.51
N VAL A 65 3.78 -3.52 4.66
CA VAL A 65 2.92 -4.66 4.29
C VAL A 65 1.62 -4.64 5.09
N ARG A 66 1.70 -4.40 6.41
CA ARG A 66 0.52 -4.34 7.27
C ARG A 66 -0.43 -3.23 6.86
N GLU A 67 0.12 -2.07 6.51
CA GLU A 67 -0.69 -0.93 6.07
C GLU A 67 -1.43 -1.25 4.77
N LEU A 68 -0.74 -1.85 3.79
CA LEU A 68 -1.35 -2.26 2.54
C LEU A 68 -2.43 -3.32 2.76
N ARG A 69 -2.13 -4.32 3.60
CA ARG A 69 -3.10 -5.38 3.93
C ARG A 69 -4.34 -4.82 4.61
N SER A 70 -4.17 -3.91 5.56
CA SER A 70 -5.28 -3.26 6.27
C SER A 70 -6.16 -2.45 5.34
N ALA A 71 -5.58 -1.90 4.27
CA ALA A 71 -6.31 -1.14 3.27
C ALA A 71 -6.92 -2.03 2.17
N GLY A 72 -6.79 -3.35 2.28
CA GLY A 72 -7.31 -4.28 1.29
C GLY A 72 -6.55 -4.25 -0.03
N GLN A 73 -5.26 -3.99 0.00
CA GLN A 73 -4.41 -3.90 -1.18
C GLN A 73 -3.47 -5.10 -1.30
N ASP A 74 -3.21 -5.53 -2.55
CA ASP A 74 -2.16 -6.51 -2.82
C ASP A 74 -0.80 -5.90 -2.51
N CYS A 75 0.14 -6.73 -2.12
CA CYS A 75 1.50 -6.30 -1.83
C CYS A 75 2.52 -7.16 -2.56
N LEU A 76 3.37 -6.53 -3.35
CA LEU A 76 4.54 -7.17 -3.97
C LEU A 76 5.78 -6.50 -3.41
N ALA A 77 6.66 -7.28 -2.80
CA ALA A 77 7.95 -6.81 -2.35
C ALA A 77 9.07 -7.46 -3.17
N THR A 78 10.03 -6.66 -3.56
CA THR A 78 11.19 -7.11 -4.34
C THR A 78 12.49 -6.82 -3.60
N ARG A 79 13.57 -7.47 -4.01
CA ARG A 79 14.90 -7.32 -3.38
C ARG A 79 14.87 -7.65 -1.89
N VAL A 80 14.12 -8.67 -1.55
CA VAL A 80 13.97 -9.15 -0.16
C VAL A 80 15.23 -9.96 0.20
N ASN A 81 15.93 -9.54 1.26
CA ASN A 81 17.06 -10.31 1.76
C ASN A 81 16.58 -11.44 2.70
N ASP A 82 17.52 -12.31 3.12
CA ASP A 82 17.15 -13.46 3.94
C ASP A 82 16.58 -13.07 5.30
N ARG A 83 17.07 -12.02 5.92
CA ARG A 83 16.54 -11.53 7.21
C ARG A 83 15.12 -11.00 7.05
N GLN A 84 14.88 -10.21 6.03
CA GLN A 84 13.55 -9.69 5.72
C GLN A 84 12.59 -10.82 5.38
N ALA A 85 13.03 -11.78 4.56
CA ALA A 85 12.21 -12.91 4.16
C ALA A 85 11.79 -13.77 5.36
N GLU A 86 12.70 -14.04 6.28
CA GLU A 86 12.41 -14.83 7.48
C GLU A 86 11.45 -14.09 8.40
N HIS A 87 11.65 -12.80 8.59
CA HIS A 87 10.76 -11.96 9.40
C HIS A 87 9.36 -11.90 8.79
N LEU A 88 9.26 -11.70 7.48
CA LEU A 88 7.98 -11.63 6.78
C LEU A 88 7.26 -12.98 6.77
N ARG A 89 8.00 -14.09 6.70
CA ARG A 89 7.40 -15.42 6.81
C ARG A 89 6.75 -15.64 8.16
N HIS A 90 7.37 -15.11 9.20
CA HIS A 90 6.86 -15.19 10.57
C HIS A 90 5.58 -14.37 10.74
N CYS A 91 5.58 -13.16 10.18
CA CYS A 91 4.45 -12.22 10.30
C CYS A 91 3.30 -12.54 9.34
N PHE A 92 3.62 -13.05 8.16
CA PHE A 92 2.64 -13.31 7.10
C PHE A 92 2.87 -14.70 6.50
N PRO A 93 2.52 -15.77 7.25
CA PRO A 93 2.78 -17.15 6.80
C PRO A 93 1.96 -17.55 5.57
N ASP A 94 0.91 -16.80 5.25
CA ASP A 94 0.05 -17.05 4.09
C ASP A 94 0.58 -16.39 2.80
N ALA A 95 1.67 -15.63 2.88
CA ALA A 95 2.27 -15.00 1.71
C ALA A 95 3.14 -15.99 0.92
N ASP A 96 3.25 -15.75 -0.38
CA ASP A 96 4.15 -16.50 -1.25
C ASP A 96 5.51 -15.81 -1.31
N GLN A 97 6.57 -16.57 -1.16
CA GLN A 97 7.93 -16.04 -1.27
C GLN A 97 8.77 -16.90 -2.21
N ASP A 98 9.57 -16.23 -3.05
CA ASP A 98 10.63 -16.85 -3.82
C ASP A 98 11.98 -16.36 -3.27
N ARG A 99 12.71 -17.24 -2.61
CA ARG A 99 13.99 -16.89 -1.99
C ARG A 99 15.09 -16.64 -3.02
N ILE A 100 15.02 -17.29 -4.16
CA ILE A 100 15.98 -17.12 -5.25
C ILE A 100 15.71 -15.81 -5.98
N GLY A 101 14.45 -15.58 -6.34
CA GLY A 101 14.04 -14.32 -6.97
C GLY A 101 13.97 -13.14 -6.01
N ARG A 102 14.03 -13.41 -4.70
CA ARG A 102 14.00 -12.39 -3.64
C ARG A 102 12.71 -11.58 -3.68
N THR A 103 11.59 -12.28 -3.82
CA THR A 103 10.26 -11.66 -3.89
C THR A 103 9.35 -12.17 -2.78
N PHE A 104 8.38 -11.31 -2.45
CA PHE A 104 7.32 -11.60 -1.48
C PHE A 104 6.01 -11.13 -2.10
N TRP A 105 5.01 -12.00 -2.10
CA TRP A 105 3.70 -11.69 -2.66
C TRP A 105 2.59 -12.00 -1.64
N LEU A 106 1.81 -10.99 -1.31
CA LEU A 106 0.66 -11.11 -0.41
C LEU A 106 -0.57 -10.53 -1.11
N PRO A 107 -1.37 -11.38 -1.77
CA PRO A 107 -2.59 -10.91 -2.42
C PRO A 107 -3.69 -10.59 -1.42
N VAL A 108 -4.62 -9.74 -1.81
CA VAL A 108 -5.81 -9.47 -1.01
C VAL A 108 -6.64 -10.74 -0.91
N LYS A 109 -7.03 -11.10 0.34
CA LYS A 109 -7.99 -12.17 0.55
C LYS A 109 -9.38 -11.63 0.26
N THR A 110 -9.98 -12.10 -0.82
CA THR A 110 -11.36 -11.78 -1.16
C THR A 110 -12.18 -13.06 -1.19
N ASP A 111 -13.43 -12.97 -0.75
CA ASP A 111 -14.39 -14.08 -0.87
C ASP A 111 -14.89 -14.24 -2.30
N LYS A 112 -14.51 -13.33 -3.18
CA LYS A 112 -14.85 -13.39 -4.60
C LYS A 112 -13.74 -14.10 -5.36
N PRO A 113 -14.07 -15.00 -6.31
CA PRO A 113 -13.07 -15.55 -7.19
C PRO A 113 -12.36 -14.40 -7.91
N ALA A 114 -11.05 -14.55 -8.07
CA ALA A 114 -10.27 -13.54 -8.76
C ALA A 114 -10.89 -13.28 -10.13
N ALA A 115 -11.33 -12.03 -10.33
CA ALA A 115 -11.80 -11.60 -11.63
C ALA A 115 -10.59 -11.58 -12.56
N LEU A 116 -10.66 -12.36 -13.59
CA LEU A 116 -9.63 -12.38 -14.61
C LEU A 116 -9.74 -11.15 -15.51
#